data_7bb59c379bb767e995dbae9bcfee2af3
#
_entry.id   7bb59c379bb767e995dbae9bcfee2af3
#
_cell.length_a   1.000
_cell.length_b   1.000
_cell.length_c   1.000
_cell.angle_alpha   90.00
_cell.angle_beta   90.00
_cell.angle_gamma   90.00
#
_symmetry.space_group_name_H-M   'P 1'
#
loop_
_entity.id
_entity.type
_entity.pdbx_description
1 polymer ?
#
loop_
_entity_poly.entity_id
_entity_poly.type
_entity_poly.pdbx_seq_one_letter_code
_entity_poly.pdbx_strand_id
1 'polypeptide(L)'
;GGGTGLQVVIIGSGSGAFAAALKAVEEGATVTMIERQPIIGGTCVNVGCVPSKIMIRAAQLAHHQRAQPFDGIERSEPIIDRRTMLAQQIARVDELREAKYESILADNDNITLIQGSASFEDAHTIAVALNDGTSKKITADRILIATGSTPALPNVEGLADVPYWNSTEALFAEKIPEHLVVIGSSVVAVEIAQAYSRLGSAVTIL
;
A
#
# COMPACT_ATOMS: atom_id res chain seq x y z
N GLY A 1 -8.69 25.63 -25.12
CA GLY A 1 -7.97 26.06 -23.94
C GLY A 1 -6.50 25.72 -24.13
N GLY A 2 -5.64 26.75 -24.12
CA GLY A 2 -4.20 26.53 -24.24
C GLY A 2 -3.69 25.85 -22.97
N GLY A 3 -3.19 24.64 -23.11
CA GLY A 3 -2.51 23.95 -22.01
C GLY A 3 -1.30 24.75 -21.55
N THR A 4 -0.89 24.58 -20.29
CA THR A 4 0.25 25.30 -19.71
C THR A 4 1.59 24.93 -20.37
N GLY A 5 1.67 23.77 -21.06
CA GLY A 5 2.90 23.22 -21.64
C GLY A 5 3.96 22.85 -20.61
N LEU A 6 3.62 22.85 -19.30
CA LEU A 6 4.55 22.56 -18.21
C LEU A 6 4.98 21.10 -18.23
N GLN A 7 6.27 20.90 -17.96
CA GLN A 7 6.84 19.59 -17.68
C GLN A 7 6.85 19.38 -16.16
N VAL A 8 6.08 18.42 -15.67
CA VAL A 8 5.97 18.09 -14.25
C VAL A 8 6.61 16.73 -13.98
N VAL A 9 7.52 16.67 -13.02
CA VAL A 9 8.06 15.42 -12.51
C VAL A 9 7.41 15.10 -11.17
N ILE A 10 6.95 13.87 -10.99
CA ILE A 10 6.39 13.37 -9.73
C ILE A 10 7.23 12.20 -9.24
N ILE A 11 7.79 12.34 -8.05
CA ILE A 11 8.59 11.28 -7.42
C ILE A 11 7.66 10.45 -6.54
N GLY A 12 7.36 9.23 -6.97
CA GLY A 12 6.40 8.32 -6.37
C GLY A 12 5.24 7.98 -7.31
N SER A 13 4.51 6.92 -7.00
CA SER A 13 3.35 6.43 -7.77
C SER A 13 2.17 6.00 -6.89
N GLY A 14 2.05 6.58 -5.71
CA GLY A 14 0.92 6.37 -4.83
C GLY A 14 -0.29 7.23 -5.17
N SER A 15 -1.33 7.20 -4.35
CA SER A 15 -2.59 7.90 -4.56
C SER A 15 -2.41 9.42 -4.73
N GLY A 16 -1.54 10.04 -3.93
CA GLY A 16 -1.24 11.47 -4.04
C GLY A 16 -0.53 11.80 -5.36
N ALA A 17 0.39 10.95 -5.80
CA ALA A 17 1.08 11.10 -7.07
C ALA A 17 0.12 11.02 -8.26
N PHE A 18 -0.76 10.03 -8.29
CA PHE A 18 -1.75 9.87 -9.36
C PHE A 18 -2.80 11.00 -9.38
N ALA A 19 -3.29 11.42 -8.23
CA ALA A 19 -4.20 12.56 -8.15
C ALA A 19 -3.58 13.83 -8.74
N ALA A 20 -2.32 14.10 -8.40
CA ALA A 20 -1.58 15.24 -8.93
C ALA A 20 -1.28 15.10 -10.43
N ALA A 21 -0.90 13.90 -10.89
CA ALA A 21 -0.64 13.63 -12.30
C ALA A 21 -1.87 13.88 -13.16
N LEU A 22 -3.02 13.31 -12.78
CA LEU A 22 -4.27 13.50 -13.50
C LEU A 22 -4.69 14.96 -13.56
N LYS A 23 -4.58 15.68 -12.42
CA LYS A 23 -4.91 17.10 -12.39
C LYS A 23 -3.95 17.93 -13.24
N ALA A 24 -2.67 17.64 -13.23
CA ALA A 24 -1.67 18.32 -14.05
C ALA A 24 -1.96 18.13 -15.55
N VAL A 25 -2.30 16.93 -15.97
CA VAL A 25 -2.66 16.63 -17.36
C VAL A 25 -3.97 17.32 -17.75
N GLU A 26 -4.97 17.35 -16.89
CA GLU A 26 -6.21 18.10 -17.12
C GLU A 26 -5.95 19.60 -17.38
N GLU A 27 -4.96 20.17 -16.69
CA GLU A 27 -4.51 21.56 -16.89
C GLU A 27 -3.53 21.72 -18.07
N GLY A 28 -3.24 20.65 -18.83
CA GLY A 28 -2.43 20.68 -20.05
C GLY A 28 -0.93 20.52 -19.82
N ALA A 29 -0.51 19.97 -18.68
CA ALA A 29 0.89 19.62 -18.45
C ALA A 29 1.22 18.22 -19.00
N THR A 30 2.51 17.96 -19.20
CA THR A 30 3.06 16.62 -19.42
C THR A 30 3.72 16.16 -18.12
N VAL A 31 3.46 14.92 -17.72
CA VAL A 31 3.89 14.36 -16.43
C VAL A 31 4.86 13.21 -16.64
N THR A 32 5.98 13.23 -15.91
CA THR A 32 6.86 12.07 -15.74
C THR A 32 6.80 11.63 -14.28
N MET A 33 6.32 10.42 -14.05
CA MET A 33 6.33 9.78 -12.74
C MET A 33 7.56 8.90 -12.60
N ILE A 34 8.21 8.93 -11.44
CA ILE A 34 9.39 8.11 -11.15
C ILE A 34 9.06 7.22 -9.95
N GLU A 35 9.13 5.90 -10.15
CA GLU A 35 8.86 4.91 -9.10
C GLU A 35 10.04 3.95 -8.95
N ARG A 36 10.58 3.84 -7.74
CA ARG A 36 11.70 2.93 -7.47
C ARG A 36 11.27 1.48 -7.28
N GLN A 37 10.04 1.26 -6.83
CA GLN A 37 9.50 -0.08 -6.63
C GLN A 37 9.03 -0.70 -7.94
N PRO A 38 9.09 -2.03 -8.09
CA PRO A 38 8.61 -2.70 -9.31
C PRO A 38 7.10 -2.59 -9.50
N ILE A 39 6.34 -2.33 -8.41
CA ILE A 39 4.88 -2.25 -8.41
C ILE A 39 4.46 -0.82 -8.09
N ILE A 40 3.60 -0.26 -8.93
CA ILE A 40 3.03 1.07 -8.78
C ILE A 40 1.79 1.07 -7.86
N GLY A 41 1.27 2.26 -7.54
CA GLY A 41 0.05 2.43 -6.74
C GLY A 41 0.30 2.79 -5.28
N GLY A 42 1.53 2.64 -4.80
CA GLY A 42 1.94 3.04 -3.46
C GLY A 42 1.40 2.16 -2.33
N THR A 43 1.51 2.65 -1.11
CA THR A 43 1.22 1.92 0.13
C THR A 43 -0.26 1.54 0.26
N CYS A 44 -1.17 2.48 -0.01
CA CYS A 44 -2.60 2.27 0.28
C CYS A 44 -3.18 1.05 -0.47
N VAL A 45 -2.98 0.95 -1.77
CA VAL A 45 -3.53 -0.17 -2.55
C VAL A 45 -2.76 -1.46 -2.34
N ASN A 46 -1.43 -1.40 -2.23
CA ASN A 46 -0.59 -2.60 -2.25
C ASN A 46 -0.41 -3.25 -0.87
N VAL A 47 -0.15 -2.46 0.17
CA VAL A 47 0.29 -2.97 1.49
C VAL A 47 -0.36 -2.26 2.67
N GLY A 48 -1.38 -1.45 2.44
CA GLY A 48 -2.03 -0.63 3.47
C GLY A 48 -3.56 -0.79 3.50
N CYS A 49 -4.26 0.28 3.13
CA CYS A 49 -5.72 0.38 3.29
C CYS A 49 -6.50 -0.76 2.61
N VAL A 50 -6.17 -1.08 1.37
CA VAL A 50 -6.93 -2.08 0.62
C VAL A 50 -6.77 -3.48 1.20
N PRO A 51 -5.56 -4.04 1.34
CA PRO A 51 -5.41 -5.37 1.91
C PRO A 51 -5.89 -5.44 3.36
N SER A 52 -5.70 -4.39 4.17
CA SER A 52 -6.19 -4.37 5.55
C SER A 52 -7.72 -4.42 5.63
N LYS A 53 -8.44 -3.66 4.82
CA LYS A 53 -9.91 -3.66 4.83
C LYS A 53 -10.50 -4.96 4.32
N ILE A 54 -9.84 -5.63 3.37
CA ILE A 54 -10.23 -6.97 2.92
C ILE A 54 -10.09 -7.97 4.08
N MET A 55 -8.94 -8.00 4.74
CA MET A 55 -8.70 -8.89 5.90
C MET A 55 -9.66 -8.59 7.06
N ILE A 56 -9.85 -7.32 7.42
CA ILE A 56 -10.74 -6.89 8.50
C ILE A 56 -12.18 -7.31 8.20
N ARG A 57 -12.65 -7.15 6.96
CA ARG A 57 -14.00 -7.56 6.57
C ARG A 57 -14.20 -9.07 6.69
N ALA A 58 -13.24 -9.87 6.24
CA ALA A 58 -13.28 -11.32 6.39
C ALA A 58 -13.28 -11.73 7.87
N ALA A 59 -12.41 -11.13 8.70
CA ALA A 59 -12.35 -11.37 10.13
C ALA A 59 -13.65 -10.98 10.85
N GLN A 60 -14.30 -9.89 10.42
CA GLN A 60 -15.59 -9.47 10.94
C GLN A 60 -16.68 -10.49 10.65
N LEU A 61 -16.73 -11.05 9.44
CA LEU A 61 -17.71 -12.09 9.08
C LEU A 61 -17.49 -13.37 9.90
N ALA A 62 -16.25 -13.79 10.10
CA ALA A 62 -15.91 -14.90 10.99
C ALA A 62 -16.36 -14.64 12.42
N HIS A 63 -16.15 -13.43 12.94
CA HIS A 63 -16.62 -13.03 14.26
C HIS A 63 -18.14 -13.05 14.36
N HIS A 64 -18.88 -12.55 13.38
CA HIS A 64 -20.35 -12.56 13.39
C HIS A 64 -20.92 -13.97 13.37
N GLN A 65 -20.28 -14.92 12.72
CA GLN A 65 -20.70 -16.32 12.75
C GLN A 65 -20.62 -16.91 14.17
N ARG A 66 -19.61 -16.49 14.95
CA ARG A 66 -19.35 -16.96 16.31
C ARG A 66 -20.16 -16.19 17.36
N ALA A 67 -20.39 -14.90 17.17
CA ALA A 67 -20.81 -13.96 18.22
C ALA A 67 -21.94 -13.00 17.78
N GLN A 68 -22.80 -13.40 16.84
CA GLN A 68 -23.97 -12.60 16.48
C GLN A 68 -24.92 -12.41 17.68
N PRO A 69 -25.58 -11.24 17.85
CA PRO A 69 -26.33 -10.89 19.05
C PRO A 69 -27.80 -11.32 19.06
N PHE A 70 -28.32 -11.90 17.96
CA PHE A 70 -29.75 -12.20 17.85
C PHE A 70 -30.10 -13.60 18.34
N ASP A 71 -31.15 -13.70 19.14
CA ASP A 71 -31.74 -14.97 19.56
C ASP A 71 -32.42 -15.65 18.35
N GLY A 72 -32.40 -16.99 18.31
CA GLY A 72 -32.99 -17.77 17.23
C GLY A 72 -32.10 -17.88 15.98
N ILE A 73 -30.92 -17.26 15.94
CA ILE A 73 -29.88 -17.50 14.96
C ILE A 73 -28.78 -18.35 15.61
N GLU A 74 -28.55 -19.54 15.09
CA GLU A 74 -27.54 -20.43 15.60
C GLU A 74 -26.14 -19.85 15.40
N ARG A 75 -25.29 -19.95 16.42
CA ARG A 75 -23.89 -19.58 16.36
C ARG A 75 -23.08 -20.81 15.99
N SER A 76 -22.07 -20.61 15.19
CA SER A 76 -21.14 -21.70 14.82
C SER A 76 -19.69 -21.21 14.81
N GLU A 77 -18.76 -22.11 15.04
CA GLU A 77 -17.33 -21.79 14.96
C GLU A 77 -16.91 -21.80 13.51
N PRO A 78 -16.38 -20.69 12.98
CA PRO A 78 -15.92 -20.64 11.59
C PRO A 78 -14.65 -21.47 11.40
N ILE A 79 -14.57 -22.20 10.30
CA ILE A 79 -13.35 -22.86 9.84
C ILE A 79 -12.57 -21.82 9.01
N ILE A 80 -11.37 -21.48 9.46
CA ILE A 80 -10.53 -20.45 8.80
C ILE A 80 -9.44 -21.12 7.98
N ASP A 81 -9.49 -20.95 6.67
CA ASP A 81 -8.37 -21.22 5.75
C ASP A 81 -7.66 -19.93 5.39
N ARG A 82 -6.61 -19.60 6.13
CA ARG A 82 -5.86 -18.35 5.95
C ARG A 82 -5.20 -18.24 4.58
N ARG A 83 -4.74 -19.35 3.99
CA ARG A 83 -4.10 -19.33 2.67
C ARG A 83 -5.08 -18.97 1.57
N THR A 84 -6.27 -19.57 1.60
CA THR A 84 -7.35 -19.20 0.65
C THR A 84 -7.81 -17.77 0.83
N MET A 85 -7.95 -17.27 2.08
CA MET A 85 -8.24 -15.86 2.35
C MET A 85 -7.17 -14.93 1.78
N LEU A 86 -5.88 -15.27 1.97
CA LEU A 86 -4.76 -14.47 1.46
C LEU A 86 -4.74 -14.44 -0.07
N ALA A 87 -4.95 -15.57 -0.73
CA ALA A 87 -5.01 -15.63 -2.19
C ALA A 87 -6.12 -14.72 -2.74
N GLN A 88 -7.29 -14.72 -2.14
CA GLN A 88 -8.39 -13.81 -2.50
C GLN A 88 -8.05 -12.34 -2.21
N GLN A 89 -7.39 -12.07 -1.08
CA GLN A 89 -6.93 -10.72 -0.73
C GLN A 89 -5.97 -10.18 -1.79
N ILE A 90 -4.99 -10.96 -2.21
CA ILE A 90 -4.00 -10.61 -3.24
C ILE A 90 -4.71 -10.34 -4.57
N ALA A 91 -5.59 -11.26 -5.02
CA ALA A 91 -6.34 -11.08 -6.26
C ALA A 91 -7.14 -9.76 -6.29
N ARG A 92 -7.82 -9.42 -5.20
CA ARG A 92 -8.57 -8.15 -5.10
C ARG A 92 -7.68 -6.92 -5.07
N VAL A 93 -6.50 -7.01 -4.46
CA VAL A 93 -5.49 -5.92 -4.50
C VAL A 93 -5.02 -5.71 -5.93
N ASP A 94 -4.71 -6.79 -6.65
CA ASP A 94 -4.24 -6.73 -8.04
C ASP A 94 -5.31 -6.14 -8.96
N GLU A 95 -6.57 -6.58 -8.86
CA GLU A 95 -7.70 -6.01 -9.61
C GLU A 95 -7.86 -4.50 -9.37
N LEU A 96 -7.78 -4.06 -8.12
CA LEU A 96 -7.92 -2.64 -7.79
C LEU A 96 -6.72 -1.81 -8.25
N ARG A 97 -5.51 -2.35 -8.19
CA ARG A 97 -4.32 -1.68 -8.71
C ARG A 97 -4.42 -1.51 -10.22
N GLU A 98 -4.78 -2.56 -10.95
CA GLU A 98 -4.98 -2.51 -12.39
C GLU A 98 -6.03 -1.45 -12.75
N ALA A 99 -7.21 -1.51 -12.14
CA ALA A 99 -8.32 -0.61 -12.47
C ALA A 99 -8.06 0.85 -12.10
N LYS A 100 -7.31 1.13 -11.03
CA LYS A 100 -7.13 2.49 -10.50
C LYS A 100 -5.81 3.16 -10.87
N TYR A 101 -4.81 2.39 -11.29
CA TYR A 101 -3.46 2.92 -11.53
C TYR A 101 -2.89 2.46 -12.88
N GLU A 102 -2.85 1.18 -13.15
CA GLU A 102 -2.22 0.66 -14.36
C GLU A 102 -2.99 1.05 -15.62
N SER A 103 -4.32 0.95 -15.62
CA SER A 103 -5.15 1.38 -16.73
C SER A 103 -5.08 2.90 -16.97
N ILE A 104 -4.96 3.70 -15.93
CA ILE A 104 -4.79 5.16 -16.08
C ILE A 104 -3.50 5.48 -16.85
N LEU A 105 -2.40 4.79 -16.55
CA LEU A 105 -1.14 4.98 -17.31
C LEU A 105 -1.27 4.50 -18.75
N ALA A 106 -1.95 3.38 -18.98
CA ALA A 106 -2.15 2.82 -20.31
C ALA A 106 -3.01 3.74 -21.20
N ASP A 107 -3.98 4.43 -20.60
CA ASP A 107 -4.95 5.26 -21.33
C ASP A 107 -4.53 6.75 -21.42
N ASN A 108 -3.34 7.11 -20.92
CA ASN A 108 -2.95 8.52 -20.84
C ASN A 108 -1.53 8.78 -21.37
N ASP A 109 -1.44 9.15 -22.65
CA ASP A 109 -0.17 9.45 -23.34
C ASP A 109 0.63 10.61 -22.73
N ASN A 110 -0.01 11.46 -21.91
CA ASN A 110 0.64 12.59 -21.25
C ASN A 110 1.27 12.24 -19.91
N ILE A 111 1.16 10.98 -19.46
CA ILE A 111 1.81 10.48 -18.24
C ILE A 111 2.80 9.39 -18.62
N THR A 112 4.08 9.62 -18.37
CA THR A 112 5.13 8.63 -18.57
C THR A 112 5.62 8.11 -17.23
N LEU A 113 5.73 6.78 -17.09
CA LEU A 113 6.34 6.15 -15.92
C LEU A 113 7.78 5.77 -16.21
N ILE A 114 8.68 6.11 -15.30
CA ILE A 114 10.08 5.67 -15.31
C ILE A 114 10.32 4.89 -14.00
N GLN A 115 10.79 3.66 -14.15
CA GLN A 115 11.20 2.86 -12.98
C GLN A 115 12.66 3.12 -12.64
N GLY A 116 12.88 3.66 -11.44
CA GLY A 116 14.20 4.00 -10.95
C GLY A 116 14.15 4.83 -9.67
N SER A 117 15.31 5.12 -9.13
CA SER A 117 15.48 5.95 -7.93
C SER A 117 15.85 7.37 -8.31
N ALA A 118 15.03 8.33 -7.88
CA ALA A 118 15.22 9.75 -8.15
C ALA A 118 16.10 10.42 -7.10
N SER A 119 16.96 11.33 -7.54
CA SER A 119 17.71 12.26 -6.69
C SER A 119 17.75 13.64 -7.33
N PHE A 120 17.75 14.70 -6.53
CA PHE A 120 17.89 16.07 -7.00
C PHE A 120 19.34 16.37 -7.38
N GLU A 121 19.57 16.92 -8.56
CA GLU A 121 20.84 17.59 -8.92
C GLU A 121 20.74 19.09 -8.64
N ASP A 122 19.59 19.69 -8.97
CA ASP A 122 19.25 21.08 -8.68
C ASP A 122 17.72 21.24 -8.56
N ALA A 123 17.23 22.46 -8.48
CA ALA A 123 15.81 22.76 -8.30
C ALA A 123 14.90 22.31 -9.47
N HIS A 124 15.49 22.02 -10.64
CA HIS A 124 14.76 21.66 -11.87
C HIS A 124 15.26 20.38 -12.54
N THR A 125 16.33 19.77 -12.01
CA THR A 125 16.96 18.59 -12.61
C THR A 125 16.94 17.41 -11.64
N ILE A 126 16.37 16.29 -12.09
CA ILE A 126 16.34 15.02 -11.39
C ILE A 126 17.26 14.03 -12.12
N ALA A 127 18.19 13.43 -11.39
CA ALA A 127 18.90 12.25 -11.82
C ALA A 127 18.11 11.01 -11.40
N VAL A 128 17.91 10.09 -12.33
CA VAL A 128 17.22 8.81 -12.09
C VAL A 128 18.20 7.68 -12.31
N ALA A 129 18.49 6.93 -11.25
CA ALA A 129 19.20 5.65 -11.38
C ALA A 129 18.18 4.59 -11.78
N LEU A 130 18.31 4.09 -13.01
CA LEU A 130 17.40 3.09 -13.57
C LEU A 130 17.71 1.68 -13.04
N ASN A 131 16.72 0.80 -13.08
CA ASN A 131 16.87 -0.56 -12.57
C ASN A 131 17.84 -1.44 -13.37
N ASP A 132 18.21 -1.03 -14.59
CA ASP A 132 19.22 -1.68 -15.45
C ASP A 132 20.66 -1.23 -15.13
N GLY A 133 20.85 -0.37 -14.14
CA GLY A 133 22.15 0.17 -13.73
C GLY A 133 22.59 1.41 -14.51
N THR A 134 21.82 1.89 -15.47
CA THR A 134 22.09 3.14 -16.18
C THR A 134 21.50 4.34 -15.45
N SER A 135 21.79 5.55 -15.89
CA SER A 135 21.22 6.77 -15.33
C SER A 135 20.63 7.67 -16.41
N LYS A 136 19.61 8.43 -16.04
CA LYS A 136 18.94 9.40 -16.89
C LYS A 136 18.74 10.71 -16.14
N LYS A 137 18.93 11.84 -16.83
CA LYS A 137 18.60 13.18 -16.29
C LYS A 137 17.29 13.66 -16.88
N ILE A 138 16.46 14.26 -16.05
CA ILE A 138 15.15 14.79 -16.43
C ILE A 138 15.05 16.21 -15.91
N THR A 139 14.72 17.14 -16.80
CA THR A 139 14.46 18.54 -16.44
C THR A 139 12.96 18.75 -16.30
N ALA A 140 12.54 19.51 -15.29
CA ALA A 140 11.15 19.82 -15.01
C ALA A 140 10.92 21.29 -14.63
N ASP A 141 9.78 21.83 -15.03
CA ASP A 141 9.32 23.15 -14.57
C ASP A 141 8.86 23.09 -13.11
N ARG A 142 8.27 21.96 -12.72
CA ARG A 142 7.80 21.71 -11.36
C ARG A 142 8.08 20.26 -10.96
N ILE A 143 8.45 20.05 -9.71
CA ILE A 143 8.72 18.74 -9.14
C ILE A 143 7.85 18.54 -7.92
N LEU A 144 7.11 17.42 -7.88
CA LEU A 144 6.32 17.00 -6.73
C LEU A 144 6.99 15.81 -6.04
N ILE A 145 7.24 15.94 -4.75
CA ILE A 145 7.71 14.85 -3.89
C ILE A 145 6.48 14.15 -3.31
N ALA A 146 6.20 12.95 -3.79
CA ALA A 146 5.05 12.13 -3.38
C ALA A 146 5.51 10.71 -2.99
N THR A 147 6.60 10.61 -2.24
CA THR A 147 7.31 9.36 -1.91
C THR A 147 6.62 8.53 -0.84
N GLY A 148 5.58 9.06 -0.19
CA GLY A 148 4.80 8.33 0.81
C GLY A 148 5.58 8.04 2.10
N SER A 149 5.24 6.92 2.73
CA SER A 149 5.84 6.47 3.98
C SER A 149 5.94 4.95 4.03
N THR A 150 6.80 4.45 4.90
CA THR A 150 6.98 3.04 5.20
C THR A 150 6.84 2.80 6.69
N PRO A 151 6.51 1.57 7.14
CA PRO A 151 6.50 1.23 8.56
C PRO A 151 7.86 1.53 9.20
N ALA A 152 7.85 2.25 10.32
CA ALA A 152 9.03 2.47 11.13
C ALA A 152 9.14 1.39 12.21
N LEU A 153 10.35 0.89 12.45
CA LEU A 153 10.62 -0.01 13.55
C LEU A 153 10.85 0.79 14.85
N PRO A 154 10.18 0.42 15.95
CA PRO A 154 10.47 1.02 17.24
C PRO A 154 11.86 0.62 17.74
N ASN A 155 12.51 1.51 18.48
CA ASN A 155 13.78 1.20 19.12
C ASN A 155 13.54 0.40 20.40
N VAL A 156 13.34 -0.90 20.26
CA VAL A 156 13.15 -1.85 21.37
C VAL A 156 14.36 -2.77 21.41
N GLU A 157 14.98 -2.86 22.58
CA GLU A 157 16.16 -3.72 22.79
C GLU A 157 15.80 -5.19 22.50
N GLY A 158 16.62 -5.88 21.71
CA GLY A 158 16.44 -7.26 21.31
C GLY A 158 15.43 -7.48 20.17
N LEU A 159 14.72 -6.47 19.68
CA LEU A 159 13.76 -6.65 18.59
C LEU A 159 14.42 -7.15 17.31
N ALA A 160 15.62 -6.67 17.02
CA ALA A 160 16.37 -7.10 15.82
C ALA A 160 16.83 -8.57 15.87
N ASP A 161 16.88 -9.17 17.06
CA ASP A 161 17.39 -10.53 17.29
C ASP A 161 16.28 -11.59 17.25
N VAL A 162 15.03 -11.18 17.07
CA VAL A 162 13.86 -12.06 17.04
C VAL A 162 13.08 -11.90 15.75
N PRO A 163 12.39 -12.94 15.26
CA PRO A 163 11.49 -12.78 14.12
C PRO A 163 10.29 -11.92 14.53
N TYR A 164 10.04 -10.87 13.77
CA TYR A 164 8.88 -9.99 13.96
C TYR A 164 8.22 -9.66 12.62
N TRP A 165 7.01 -9.17 12.66
CA TRP A 165 6.29 -8.62 11.54
C TRP A 165 6.11 -7.11 11.71
N ASN A 166 6.28 -6.36 10.64
CA ASN A 166 5.67 -5.04 10.53
C ASN A 166 4.23 -5.17 10.00
N SER A 167 3.52 -4.07 9.78
CA SER A 167 2.13 -4.09 9.30
C SER A 167 1.96 -4.78 7.94
N THR A 168 2.94 -4.64 7.04
CA THR A 168 2.90 -5.29 5.73
C THR A 168 2.98 -6.80 5.86
N GLU A 169 3.95 -7.31 6.60
CA GLU A 169 4.12 -8.75 6.81
C GLU A 169 2.93 -9.35 7.53
N ALA A 170 2.37 -8.65 8.52
CA ALA A 170 1.17 -9.09 9.21
C ALA A 170 -0.04 -9.23 8.27
N LEU A 171 -0.21 -8.34 7.31
CA LEU A 171 -1.30 -8.42 6.33
C LEU A 171 -1.15 -9.58 5.34
N PHE A 172 0.08 -10.01 5.06
CA PHE A 172 0.39 -11.04 4.06
C PHE A 172 0.89 -12.36 4.66
N ALA A 173 0.87 -12.50 5.98
CA ALA A 173 1.23 -13.77 6.63
C ALA A 173 0.22 -14.88 6.27
N GLU A 174 0.75 -16.05 5.91
CA GLU A 174 -0.04 -17.24 5.56
C GLU A 174 -0.61 -17.98 6.77
N LYS A 175 -0.08 -17.71 7.95
CA LYS A 175 -0.46 -18.39 9.19
C LYS A 175 -1.12 -17.43 10.17
N ILE A 176 -2.06 -17.94 10.92
CA ILE A 176 -2.62 -17.28 12.10
C ILE A 176 -1.81 -17.77 13.31
N PRO A 177 -1.06 -16.88 13.99
CA PRO A 177 -0.30 -17.28 15.18
C PRO A 177 -1.24 -17.62 16.33
N GLU A 178 -0.84 -18.52 17.20
CA GLU A 178 -1.59 -18.82 18.43
C GLU A 178 -1.67 -17.61 19.34
N HIS A 179 -0.56 -16.87 19.47
CA HIS A 179 -0.49 -15.63 20.22
C HIS A 179 0.26 -14.56 19.41
N LEU A 180 -0.36 -13.39 19.28
CA LEU A 180 0.21 -12.21 18.63
C LEU A 180 0.45 -11.12 19.68
N VAL A 181 1.70 -10.72 19.84
CA VAL A 181 2.06 -9.54 20.66
C VAL A 181 2.25 -8.36 19.70
N VAL A 182 1.49 -7.28 19.95
CA VAL A 182 1.52 -6.06 19.13
C VAL A 182 2.17 -4.94 19.92
N ILE A 183 3.26 -4.38 19.39
CA ILE A 183 3.95 -3.25 19.98
C ILE A 183 3.44 -1.96 19.35
N GLY A 184 2.74 -1.17 20.14
CA GLY A 184 2.09 0.08 19.76
C GLY A 184 0.56 -0.03 19.66
N SER A 185 -0.10 1.12 19.77
CA SER A 185 -1.56 1.25 19.83
C SER A 185 -2.13 2.21 18.77
N SER A 186 -1.43 2.37 17.64
CA SER A 186 -1.93 3.15 16.51
C SER A 186 -3.18 2.50 15.89
N VAL A 187 -3.91 3.25 15.07
CA VAL A 187 -5.07 2.73 14.32
C VAL A 187 -4.71 1.44 13.56
N VAL A 188 -3.56 1.42 12.88
CA VAL A 188 -3.09 0.25 12.15
C VAL A 188 -2.86 -0.94 13.08
N ALA A 189 -2.22 -0.71 14.23
CA ALA A 189 -1.94 -1.75 15.21
C ALA A 189 -3.24 -2.36 15.76
N VAL A 190 -4.19 -1.52 16.19
CA VAL A 190 -5.47 -1.97 16.77
C VAL A 190 -6.35 -2.70 15.74
N GLU A 191 -6.42 -2.21 14.51
CA GLU A 191 -7.18 -2.86 13.44
C GLU A 191 -6.63 -4.26 13.12
N ILE A 192 -5.31 -4.40 12.97
CA ILE A 192 -4.67 -5.70 12.70
C ILE A 192 -4.80 -6.63 13.90
N ALA A 193 -4.57 -6.13 15.12
CA ALA A 193 -4.75 -6.88 16.35
C ALA A 193 -6.16 -7.45 16.46
N GLN A 194 -7.19 -6.64 16.23
CA GLN A 194 -8.59 -7.10 16.26
C GLN A 194 -8.87 -8.13 15.16
N ALA A 195 -8.35 -7.93 13.95
CA ALA A 195 -8.53 -8.88 12.86
C ALA A 195 -7.96 -10.26 13.23
N TYR A 196 -6.74 -10.31 13.76
CA TYR A 196 -6.12 -11.57 14.21
C TYR A 196 -6.87 -12.21 15.37
N SER A 197 -7.31 -11.41 16.35
CA SER A 197 -8.14 -11.91 17.46
C SER A 197 -9.44 -12.56 16.94
N ARG A 198 -10.10 -11.93 15.98
CA ARG A 198 -11.31 -12.47 15.35
C ARG A 198 -11.06 -13.71 14.48
N LEU A 199 -9.85 -13.87 13.97
CA LEU A 199 -9.42 -15.07 13.24
C LEU A 199 -8.92 -16.20 14.15
N GLY A 200 -8.82 -15.98 15.47
CA GLY A 200 -8.52 -17.01 16.46
C GLY A 200 -7.21 -16.86 17.23
N SER A 201 -6.42 -15.81 17.00
CA SER A 201 -5.22 -15.53 17.82
C SER A 201 -5.58 -15.01 19.20
N ALA A 202 -4.86 -15.43 20.24
CA ALA A 202 -4.74 -14.63 21.45
C ALA A 202 -3.91 -13.38 21.13
N VAL A 203 -4.32 -12.21 21.61
CA VAL A 203 -3.63 -10.94 21.27
C VAL A 203 -3.32 -10.14 22.53
N THR A 204 -2.09 -9.65 22.60
CA THR A 204 -1.63 -8.68 23.63
C THR A 204 -1.13 -7.42 22.93
N ILE A 205 -1.57 -6.25 23.39
CA ILE A 205 -1.10 -4.94 22.89
C ILE A 205 -0.30 -4.28 24.02
N LEU A 206 0.90 -3.79 23.68
CA LEU A 206 1.84 -3.11 24.57
C LEU A 206 1.99 -1.63 24.17
#